data_9f3f8d7d3aedb32ed580a5a3fb59d119
#
_entry.id   9f3f8d7d3aedb32ed580a5a3fb59d119
#
_cell.length_a   1.000
_cell.length_b   1.000
_cell.length_c   1.000
_cell.angle_alpha   90.00
_cell.angle_beta   90.00
_cell.angle_gamma   90.00
#
_symmetry.space_group_name_H-M   'P 1'
#
loop_
_entity.id
_entity.type
_entity.pdbx_description
1 polymer ?
#
loop_
_entity_poly.entity_id
_entity_poly.type
_entity_poly.pdbx_seq_one_letter_code
_entity_poly.pdbx_strand_id
1 'polypeptide(L)'
;MNEIDPSTRKLIMLIEEAIEITKQIKFEKHAALGDWYTKAADNTIETLEGFRTLALNNNLLRISKNQVPKGTGLGLSRGVGEWSSDNELLDSIYKIEKYYKDCY
;
A
#
# COMPACT_ATOMS: atom_id res chain seq x y z
N MET A 1 9.84 19.22 -15.66
CA MET A 1 8.61 18.46 -15.41
C MET A 1 8.96 17.01 -15.12
N ASN A 2 8.52 16.51 -13.99
CA ASN A 2 8.82 15.14 -13.61
C ASN A 2 7.83 14.18 -14.27
N GLU A 3 8.31 13.43 -15.21
CA GLU A 3 7.50 12.37 -15.78
C GLU A 3 7.57 11.15 -14.88
N ILE A 4 6.41 10.57 -14.62
CA ILE A 4 6.31 9.32 -13.86
C ILE A 4 6.52 8.19 -14.87
N ASP A 5 7.54 7.34 -14.64
CA ASP A 5 7.78 6.23 -15.53
C ASP A 5 6.67 5.15 -15.40
N PRO A 6 6.57 4.24 -16.38
CA PRO A 6 5.50 3.23 -16.35
C PRO A 6 5.51 2.34 -15.11
N SER A 7 6.68 2.02 -14.56
CA SER A 7 6.78 1.18 -13.36
C SER A 7 6.25 1.91 -12.14
N THR A 8 6.54 3.20 -12.01
CA THR A 8 6.01 4.03 -10.92
C THR A 8 4.50 4.19 -11.05
N ARG A 9 4.02 4.43 -12.28
CA ARG A 9 2.59 4.57 -12.53
C ARG A 9 1.82 3.30 -12.12
N LYS A 10 2.35 2.14 -12.46
CA LYS A 10 1.75 0.86 -12.09
C LYS A 10 1.69 0.69 -10.58
N LEU A 11 2.78 1.03 -9.89
CA LEU A 11 2.84 0.94 -8.43
C LEU A 11 1.80 1.88 -7.79
N ILE A 12 1.69 3.11 -8.30
CA ILE A 12 0.69 4.07 -7.81
C ILE A 12 -0.72 3.53 -7.98
N MET A 13 -1.03 2.93 -9.14
CA MET A 13 -2.34 2.33 -9.38
C MET A 13 -2.67 1.23 -8.37
N LEU A 14 -1.70 0.38 -8.06
CA LEU A 14 -1.88 -0.68 -7.08
C LEU A 14 -2.13 -0.12 -5.68
N ILE A 15 -1.39 0.93 -5.33
CA ILE A 15 -1.56 1.60 -4.03
C ILE A 15 -2.95 2.25 -3.95
N GLU A 16 -3.38 2.94 -4.99
CA GLU A 16 -4.71 3.58 -5.03
C GLU A 16 -5.83 2.57 -4.91
N GLU A 17 -5.69 1.41 -5.55
CA GLU A 17 -6.65 0.34 -5.43
C GLU A 17 -6.76 -0.15 -3.97
N ALA A 18 -5.63 -0.35 -3.30
CA ALA A 18 -5.62 -0.76 -1.90
C ALA A 18 -6.24 0.30 -0.98
N ILE A 19 -6.02 1.58 -1.27
CA ILE A 19 -6.65 2.67 -0.51
C ILE A 19 -8.17 2.60 -0.64
N GLU A 20 -8.69 2.42 -1.84
CA GLU A 20 -10.13 2.35 -2.07
C GLU A 20 -10.75 1.13 -1.37
N ILE A 21 -10.09 -0.03 -1.44
CA ILE A 21 -10.55 -1.23 -0.75
C ILE A 21 -10.60 -1.00 0.76
N THR A 22 -9.57 -0.37 1.32
CA THR A 22 -9.50 -0.08 2.75
C THR A 22 -10.63 0.87 3.19
N LYS A 23 -10.90 1.90 2.38
CA LYS A 23 -12.00 2.85 2.66
C LYS A 23 -13.35 2.14 2.67
N GLN A 24 -13.56 1.25 1.71
CA GLN A 24 -14.81 0.49 1.60
C GLN A 24 -15.01 -0.44 2.80
N ILE A 25 -13.97 -1.17 3.19
CA ILE A 25 -14.02 -2.06 4.35
C ILE A 25 -14.29 -1.27 5.63
N LYS A 26 -13.62 -0.14 5.79
CA LYS A 26 -13.85 0.75 6.93
C LYS A 26 -15.31 1.16 7.01
N PHE A 27 -15.88 1.60 5.88
CA PHE A 27 -17.26 2.03 5.82
C PHE A 27 -18.23 0.91 6.17
N GLU A 28 -17.99 -0.30 5.65
CA GLU A 28 -18.89 -1.43 5.83
C GLU A 28 -18.85 -2.02 7.25
N LYS A 29 -17.70 -1.96 7.92
CA LYS A 29 -17.48 -2.70 9.16
C LYS A 29 -17.29 -1.84 10.40
N HIS A 30 -17.24 -0.52 10.26
CA HIS A 30 -16.97 0.35 11.42
C HIS A 30 -18.03 0.21 12.51
N ALA A 31 -19.30 0.03 12.15
CA ALA A 31 -20.39 -0.09 13.10
C ALA A 31 -20.32 -1.41 13.90
N ALA A 32 -19.81 -2.47 13.29
CA ALA A 32 -19.72 -3.79 13.92
C ALA A 32 -18.46 -3.95 14.76
N LEU A 33 -17.34 -3.37 14.33
CA LEU A 33 -16.02 -3.61 14.92
C LEU A 33 -15.49 -2.45 15.76
N GLY A 34 -16.10 -1.27 15.65
CA GLY A 34 -15.82 -0.14 16.54
C GLY A 34 -14.58 0.67 16.19
N ASP A 35 -14.19 1.54 17.13
CA ASP A 35 -13.17 2.56 16.91
C ASP A 35 -11.77 2.00 16.64
N TRP A 36 -11.42 0.87 17.25
CA TRP A 36 -10.09 0.28 17.03
C TRP A 36 -9.90 -0.12 15.56
N TYR A 37 -10.95 -0.64 14.95
CA TYR A 37 -10.92 -1.05 13.53
C TYR A 37 -10.84 0.17 12.62
N THR A 38 -11.61 1.19 12.92
CA THR A 38 -11.58 2.46 12.20
C THR A 38 -10.19 3.09 12.25
N LYS A 39 -9.59 3.12 13.43
CA LYS A 39 -8.23 3.65 13.60
C LYS A 39 -7.20 2.86 12.81
N ALA A 40 -7.30 1.53 12.85
CA ALA A 40 -6.38 0.67 12.13
C ALA A 40 -6.51 0.89 10.61
N ALA A 41 -7.75 0.99 10.11
CA ALA A 41 -8.00 1.28 8.70
C ALA A 41 -7.45 2.65 8.32
N ASP A 42 -7.67 3.68 9.14
CA ASP A 42 -7.17 5.03 8.89
C ASP A 42 -5.64 5.05 8.86
N ASN A 43 -4.98 4.34 9.76
CA ASN A 43 -3.53 4.24 9.77
C ASN A 43 -3.00 3.56 8.51
N THR A 44 -3.69 2.54 8.03
CA THR A 44 -3.33 1.86 6.78
C THR A 44 -3.47 2.80 5.59
N ILE A 45 -4.58 3.54 5.51
CA ILE A 45 -4.80 4.51 4.44
C ILE A 45 -3.69 5.57 4.46
N GLU A 46 -3.38 6.11 5.63
CA GLU A 46 -2.32 7.12 5.78
C GLU A 46 -0.96 6.59 5.31
N THR A 47 -0.63 5.35 5.68
CA THR A 47 0.61 4.71 5.26
C THR A 47 0.65 4.53 3.74
N LEU A 48 -0.44 4.06 3.15
CA LEU A 48 -0.55 3.90 1.69
C LEU A 48 -0.44 5.24 0.97
N GLU A 49 -1.09 6.27 1.48
CA GLU A 49 -0.99 7.62 0.91
C GLU A 49 0.43 8.17 1.02
N GLY A 50 1.13 7.86 2.09
CA GLY A 50 2.55 8.22 2.25
C GLY A 50 3.43 7.59 1.17
N PHE A 51 3.27 6.31 0.91
CA PHE A 51 4.00 5.64 -0.17
C PHE A 51 3.61 6.18 -1.55
N ARG A 52 2.34 6.48 -1.76
CA ARG A 52 1.86 7.09 -3.00
C ARG A 52 2.55 8.42 -3.24
N THR A 53 2.62 9.26 -2.22
CA THR A 53 3.28 10.57 -2.30
C THR A 53 4.76 10.42 -2.62
N LEU A 54 5.45 9.50 -1.93
CA LEU A 54 6.87 9.24 -2.21
C LEU A 54 7.07 8.79 -3.65
N ALA A 55 6.22 7.93 -4.16
CA ALA A 55 6.32 7.45 -5.53
C ALA A 55 6.07 8.58 -6.54
N LEU A 56 5.05 9.43 -6.29
CA LEU A 56 4.73 10.56 -7.16
C LEU A 56 5.88 11.56 -7.26
N ASN A 57 6.65 11.71 -6.19
CA ASN A 57 7.77 12.65 -6.13
C ASN A 57 9.11 12.00 -6.50
N ASN A 58 9.10 10.74 -6.95
CA ASN A 58 10.29 9.96 -7.26
C ASN A 58 11.22 9.81 -6.04
N ASN A 59 10.67 9.82 -4.84
CA ASN A 59 11.42 9.70 -3.59
C ASN A 59 11.33 8.30 -2.97
N LEU A 60 10.51 7.42 -3.53
CA LEU A 60 10.44 6.04 -3.05
C LEU A 60 11.66 5.28 -3.56
N LEU A 61 12.45 4.74 -2.64
CA LEU A 61 13.70 4.06 -2.97
C LEU A 61 13.43 2.79 -3.76
N ARG A 62 14.28 2.52 -4.74
CA ARG A 62 14.07 1.45 -5.72
C ARG A 62 15.08 0.33 -5.58
N ILE A 63 14.57 -0.90 -5.55
CA ILE A 63 15.42 -2.10 -5.59
C ILE A 63 16.16 -2.17 -6.94
N SER A 64 15.46 -1.86 -8.03
CA SER A 64 16.03 -1.91 -9.39
C SER A 64 17.19 -0.96 -9.60
N LYS A 65 17.33 0.08 -8.78
CA LYS A 65 18.42 1.05 -8.85
C LYS A 65 19.43 0.86 -7.71
N ASN A 66 19.38 -0.27 -7.03
CA ASN A 66 20.26 -0.59 -5.91
C ASN A 66 20.21 0.43 -4.76
N GLN A 67 19.09 1.13 -4.61
CA GLN A 67 18.90 2.10 -3.53
C GLN A 67 18.56 1.42 -2.20
N VAL A 68 17.98 0.22 -2.27
CA VAL A 68 17.70 -0.63 -1.12
C VAL A 68 18.06 -2.08 -1.48
N PRO A 69 18.38 -2.92 -0.49
CA PRO A 69 18.75 -4.31 -0.77
C PRO A 69 17.64 -5.10 -1.45
N LYS A 70 18.04 -6.06 -2.27
CA LYS A 70 17.12 -6.98 -2.90
C LYS A 70 16.33 -7.73 -1.84
N GLY A 71 15.02 -7.85 -2.03
CA GLY A 71 14.14 -8.48 -1.05
C GLY A 71 13.52 -7.52 -0.05
N THR A 72 13.91 -6.23 -0.06
CA THR A 72 13.30 -5.22 0.78
C THR A 72 11.82 -5.07 0.45
N GLY A 73 10.98 -5.07 1.48
CA GLY A 73 9.55 -4.83 1.33
C GLY A 73 9.13 -3.50 1.94
N LEU A 74 7.85 -3.18 1.81
CA LEU A 74 7.27 -1.95 2.37
C LEU A 74 6.68 -2.17 3.76
N GLY A 75 6.62 -3.42 4.23
CA GLY A 75 6.06 -3.74 5.55
C GLY A 75 4.53 -3.72 5.62
N LEU A 76 3.86 -3.60 4.48
CA LEU A 76 2.40 -3.47 4.43
C LEU A 76 1.67 -4.75 4.81
N SER A 77 2.17 -5.91 4.35
CA SER A 77 1.52 -7.19 4.61
C SER A 77 1.40 -7.48 6.09
N ARG A 78 2.47 -7.21 6.83
CA ARG A 78 2.49 -7.41 8.27
C ARG A 78 1.51 -6.45 8.97
N GLY A 79 1.59 -5.17 8.64
CA GLY A 79 0.75 -4.14 9.26
C GLY A 79 -0.74 -4.39 9.05
N VAL A 80 -1.13 -4.75 7.83
CA VAL A 80 -2.54 -5.01 7.50
C VAL A 80 -3.00 -6.33 8.11
N GLY A 81 -2.17 -7.36 8.09
CA GLY A 81 -2.51 -8.67 8.66
C GLY A 81 -2.78 -8.63 10.15
N GLU A 82 -2.28 -7.63 10.87
CA GLU A 82 -2.52 -7.49 12.30
C GLU A 82 -3.97 -7.10 12.63
N TRP A 83 -4.67 -6.45 11.71
CA TRP A 83 -6.02 -5.96 12.00
C TRP A 83 -7.09 -6.45 11.04
N SER A 84 -6.71 -7.01 9.90
CA SER A 84 -7.69 -7.43 8.89
C SER A 84 -7.40 -8.84 8.38
N SER A 85 -8.47 -9.61 8.18
CA SER A 85 -8.42 -10.90 7.51
C SER A 85 -9.18 -10.87 6.19
N ASP A 86 -9.52 -9.68 5.69
CA ASP A 86 -10.24 -9.51 4.43
C ASP A 86 -9.35 -9.93 3.26
N ASN A 87 -9.79 -10.91 2.50
CA ASN A 87 -8.99 -11.47 1.41
C ASN A 87 -8.73 -10.48 0.29
N GLU A 88 -9.71 -9.66 -0.06
CA GLU A 88 -9.56 -8.66 -1.12
C GLU A 88 -8.49 -7.63 -0.75
N LEU A 89 -8.51 -7.16 0.49
CA LEU A 89 -7.49 -6.22 0.98
C LEU A 89 -6.11 -6.89 1.02
N LEU A 90 -6.02 -8.08 1.60
CA LEU A 90 -4.74 -8.80 1.69
C LEU A 90 -4.15 -9.08 0.32
N ASP A 91 -4.99 -9.44 -0.65
CA ASP A 91 -4.53 -9.66 -2.03
C ASP A 91 -4.01 -8.38 -2.67
N SER A 92 -4.68 -7.25 -2.46
CA SER A 92 -4.24 -5.98 -3.01
C SER A 92 -2.90 -5.55 -2.41
N ILE A 93 -2.71 -5.77 -1.12
CA ILE A 93 -1.45 -5.49 -0.42
C ILE A 93 -0.34 -6.41 -0.94
N TYR A 94 -0.65 -7.69 -1.13
CA TYR A 94 0.31 -8.65 -1.68
C TYR A 94 0.79 -8.21 -3.08
N LYS A 95 -0.12 -7.74 -3.92
CA LYS A 95 0.22 -7.25 -5.27
C LYS A 95 1.20 -6.08 -5.20
N ILE A 96 0.98 -5.15 -4.26
CA ILE A 96 1.88 -4.00 -4.07
C ILE A 96 3.27 -4.51 -3.67
N GLU A 97 3.35 -5.35 -2.66
CA GLU A 97 4.62 -5.85 -2.15
C GLU A 97 5.39 -6.65 -3.21
N LYS A 98 4.68 -7.52 -3.93
CA LYS A 98 5.28 -8.32 -4.99
C LYS A 98 5.81 -7.44 -6.12
N TYR A 99 5.02 -6.47 -6.56
CA TYR A 99 5.42 -5.57 -7.62
C TYR A 99 6.63 -4.74 -7.20
N TYR A 100 6.63 -4.24 -5.98
CA TYR A 100 7.75 -3.47 -5.44
C TYR A 100 9.05 -4.29 -5.46
N LYS A 101 8.98 -5.53 -4.98
CA LYS A 101 10.16 -6.39 -4.91
C LYS A 101 10.66 -6.84 -6.28
N ASP A 102 9.76 -7.13 -7.21
CA ASP A 102 10.09 -7.77 -8.47
C ASP A 102 10.31 -6.77 -9.62
N CYS A 103 9.62 -5.64 -9.60
CA CYS A 103 9.55 -4.73 -10.74
C CYS A 103 9.98 -3.29 -10.45
N TYR A 104 10.08 -2.94 -9.22
CA TYR A 104 10.39 -1.55 -8.84
C TYR A 104 11.76 -1.45 -8.18
#